data_0227c34d79238c2481b2b83f032b4b16
#
_entry.id   0227c34d79238c2481b2b83f032b4b16
#
_cell.length_a   1.000
_cell.length_b   1.000
_cell.length_c   1.000
_cell.angle_alpha   90.00
_cell.angle_beta   90.00
_cell.angle_gamma   90.00
#
_symmetry.space_group_name_H-M   'P 1'
#
loop_
_entity.id
_entity.type
_entity.pdbx_description
1 polymer ?
#
loop_
_entity_poly.entity_id
_entity_poly.type
_entity_poly.pdbx_seq_one_letter_code
_entity_poly.pdbx_strand_id
1 'polypeptide(L)'
;MTNTPFNKACFMISCGYGFMGSSTLQQQAIHLVFGTDEGMVREKASGIFAALTEGTNEFSHEILEAACGDSDEAAQLVRQVMEALRTLPFFPGRKVVWMKNCNFLGDSVTGRSSTTEAALDSFRQLLESGLGPDVLLLISASEFDKRRSFNKFLLQLNKPDITKAGWEGSLMPLINKETAARGMNFDSAALELFIHRVSESSRQIISEIEKLDLYLGADRRTVMPEDVERMVPLTRTGVIFEISRALENKKSDAAISLIDFQLERGENAITIMRAAFIPTLRNLLAARLLCDAFNLKPTNFKEFTARISSLPSYAAALIPLKKDGTPNAYPLFLAAQNASKFKTERLKQTLKECMKADKALVSSSLDPRLILHRLAICSAS
;
A
#
# COMPACT_ATOMS: atom_id res chain seq x y z
N MET A 1 10.93 -40.57 46.40
CA MET A 1 12.27 -40.03 46.13
C MET A 1 12.52 -40.14 44.65
N THR A 2 12.43 -39.09 43.95
CA THR A 2 13.19 -38.65 42.78
C THR A 2 12.41 -37.54 42.08
N ASN A 3 12.91 -36.33 42.29
CA ASN A 3 12.46 -35.11 41.60
C ASN A 3 12.85 -35.18 40.10
N THR A 4 11.89 -34.94 39.23
CA THR A 4 12.13 -34.58 37.82
C THR A 4 11.71 -33.15 37.61
N PRO A 5 12.59 -32.28 37.08
CA PRO A 5 12.23 -30.89 36.82
C PRO A 5 11.44 -30.77 35.51
N PHE A 6 10.34 -30.03 35.61
CA PHE A 6 9.52 -29.59 34.48
C PHE A 6 10.35 -28.73 33.51
N ASN A 7 10.61 -29.24 32.33
CA ASN A 7 11.30 -28.56 31.28
C ASN A 7 10.30 -27.66 30.53
N LYS A 8 10.33 -26.34 30.79
CA LYS A 8 9.64 -25.34 30.01
C LYS A 8 10.36 -25.21 28.66
N ALA A 9 9.91 -25.95 27.67
CA ALA A 9 10.29 -25.69 26.28
C ALA A 9 9.65 -24.39 25.84
N CYS A 10 10.44 -23.33 25.87
CA CYS A 10 10.11 -22.05 25.24
C CYS A 10 10.14 -22.26 23.72
N PHE A 11 8.99 -22.27 23.08
CA PHE A 11 8.87 -22.29 21.63
C PHE A 11 9.37 -20.95 21.08
N MET A 12 10.66 -20.87 20.75
CA MET A 12 11.19 -19.79 19.93
C MET A 12 10.72 -19.99 18.49
N ILE A 13 9.68 -19.28 18.11
CA ILE A 13 9.33 -19.09 16.71
C ILE A 13 10.36 -18.10 16.13
N SER A 14 11.35 -18.65 15.44
CA SER A 14 12.31 -17.89 14.66
C SER A 14 11.60 -17.26 13.45
N CYS A 15 11.07 -16.06 13.64
CA CYS A 15 10.72 -15.19 12.52
C CYS A 15 12.02 -14.57 11.98
N GLY A 16 12.43 -14.95 10.78
CA GLY A 16 13.63 -14.46 10.10
C GLY A 16 13.56 -13.02 9.62
N TYR A 17 13.21 -12.09 10.52
CA TYR A 17 13.55 -10.67 10.43
C TYR A 17 14.61 -10.43 11.50
N GLY A 18 15.76 -9.90 11.10
CA GLY A 18 16.81 -9.56 12.05
C GLY A 18 16.23 -8.72 13.19
N PHE A 19 15.97 -9.37 14.30
CA PHE A 19 15.63 -8.74 15.56
C PHE A 19 16.88 -7.93 15.95
N MET A 20 16.85 -6.61 15.72
CA MET A 20 17.80 -5.73 16.41
C MET A 20 17.64 -6.03 17.91
N GLY A 21 18.71 -6.48 18.55
CA GLY A 21 18.66 -6.90 19.94
C GLY A 21 18.08 -5.78 20.80
N SER A 22 17.25 -6.12 21.79
CA SER A 22 16.59 -5.18 22.70
C SER A 22 17.51 -4.12 23.28
N SER A 23 18.82 -4.42 23.46
CA SER A 23 19.85 -3.50 23.90
C SER A 23 20.12 -2.33 22.95
N THR A 24 19.96 -2.49 21.63
CA THR A 24 20.21 -1.43 20.64
C THR A 24 19.06 -0.43 20.57
N LEU A 25 17.82 -0.90 20.73
CA LEU A 25 16.62 -0.05 20.78
C LEU A 25 16.65 0.88 21.99
N GLN A 26 17.18 0.40 23.12
CA GLN A 26 17.23 1.16 24.37
C GLN A 26 18.27 2.30 24.40
N GLN A 27 19.17 2.36 23.41
CA GLN A 27 20.22 3.40 23.33
C GLN A 27 19.80 4.63 22.51
N GLN A 28 18.69 4.56 21.78
CA GLN A 28 18.21 5.65 20.93
C GLN A 28 17.03 6.36 21.60
N ALA A 29 17.08 7.69 21.65
CA ALA A 29 16.02 8.49 22.28
C ALA A 29 14.76 8.65 21.38
N ILE A 30 14.89 8.49 20.07
CA ILE A 30 13.82 8.72 19.11
C ILE A 30 13.68 7.51 18.19
N HIS A 31 12.46 6.96 18.13
CA HIS A 31 12.06 5.85 17.27
C HIS A 31 11.01 6.34 16.28
N LEU A 32 11.19 6.05 14.99
CA LEU A 32 10.29 6.46 13.93
C LEU A 32 9.85 5.25 13.11
N VAL A 33 8.56 4.97 13.11
CA VAL A 33 7.94 3.91 12.31
C VAL A 33 7.00 4.53 11.31
N PHE A 34 7.24 4.34 10.03
CA PHE A 34 6.35 4.87 9.01
C PHE A 34 6.23 3.93 7.80
N GLY A 35 5.15 4.06 7.06
CA GLY A 35 4.92 3.26 5.86
C GLY A 35 3.52 3.46 5.31
N THR A 36 3.24 2.85 4.16
CA THR A 36 1.95 2.93 3.46
C THR A 36 0.91 1.93 4.00
N ASP A 37 1.35 0.92 4.72
CA ASP A 37 0.47 -0.09 5.33
C ASP A 37 0.26 0.21 6.81
N GLU A 38 -0.93 0.73 7.14
CA GLU A 38 -1.32 1.10 8.51
C GLU A 38 -1.23 -0.09 9.48
N GLY A 39 -1.62 -1.29 9.03
CA GLY A 39 -1.59 -2.50 9.85
C GLY A 39 -0.16 -2.87 10.25
N MET A 40 0.77 -2.84 9.31
CA MET A 40 2.19 -3.10 9.57
C MET A 40 2.84 -1.99 10.41
N VAL A 41 2.48 -0.72 10.16
CA VAL A 41 2.96 0.40 11.00
C VAL A 41 2.54 0.17 12.44
N ARG A 42 1.27 -0.17 12.67
CA ARG A 42 0.73 -0.44 14.00
C ARG A 42 1.42 -1.64 14.67
N GLU A 43 1.56 -2.76 13.97
CA GLU A 43 2.20 -3.98 14.49
C GLU A 43 3.65 -3.70 14.91
N LYS A 44 4.43 -3.10 14.02
CA LYS A 44 5.84 -2.75 14.30
C LYS A 44 5.98 -1.74 15.43
N ALA A 45 5.18 -0.68 15.41
CA ALA A 45 5.21 0.34 16.47
C ALA A 45 4.81 -0.25 17.83
N SER A 46 3.80 -1.12 17.88
CA SER A 46 3.40 -1.83 19.12
C SER A 46 4.51 -2.75 19.64
N GLY A 47 5.21 -3.44 18.74
CA GLY A 47 6.35 -4.28 19.10
C GLY A 47 7.52 -3.48 19.67
N ILE A 48 7.84 -2.32 19.06
CA ILE A 48 8.88 -1.40 19.59
C ILE A 48 8.42 -0.82 20.94
N PHE A 49 7.17 -0.36 21.04
CA PHE A 49 6.65 0.17 22.30
C PHE A 49 6.74 -0.87 23.42
N ALA A 50 6.34 -2.11 23.19
CA ALA A 50 6.45 -3.19 24.17
C ALA A 50 7.91 -3.43 24.61
N ALA A 51 8.87 -3.41 23.65
CA ALA A 51 10.29 -3.57 23.97
C ALA A 51 10.86 -2.37 24.75
N LEU A 52 10.40 -1.14 24.48
CA LEU A 52 10.85 0.07 25.19
C LEU A 52 10.27 0.15 26.60
N THR A 53 9.09 -0.43 26.83
CA THR A 53 8.38 -0.40 28.12
C THR A 53 8.64 -1.64 28.97
N GLU A 54 9.43 -2.58 28.50
CA GLU A 54 9.77 -3.81 29.24
C GLU A 54 10.48 -3.46 30.56
N GLY A 55 9.91 -3.93 31.68
CA GLY A 55 10.45 -3.69 33.01
C GLY A 55 10.22 -2.29 33.59
N THR A 56 9.40 -1.45 32.95
CA THR A 56 9.07 -0.11 33.41
C THR A 56 7.63 -0.03 33.95
N ASN A 57 7.30 1.03 34.70
CA ASN A 57 5.97 1.21 35.26
C ASN A 57 5.01 1.78 34.20
N GLU A 58 3.77 1.26 34.13
CA GLU A 58 2.74 1.71 33.18
C GLU A 58 2.44 3.22 33.28
N PHE A 59 2.52 3.81 34.47
CA PHE A 59 2.33 5.25 34.67
C PHE A 59 3.47 6.12 34.15
N SER A 60 4.55 5.53 33.69
CA SER A 60 5.68 6.24 33.04
C SER A 60 5.51 6.37 31.53
N HIS A 61 4.37 5.95 30.96
CA HIS A 61 4.16 5.96 29.53
C HIS A 61 2.97 6.83 29.17
N GLU A 62 3.11 7.59 28.10
CA GLU A 62 2.03 8.39 27.52
C GLU A 62 1.81 8.01 26.06
N ILE A 63 0.61 7.54 25.74
CA ILE A 63 0.20 7.23 24.37
C ILE A 63 -0.77 8.32 23.91
N LEU A 64 -0.37 9.09 22.92
CA LEU A 64 -1.13 10.20 22.35
C LEU A 64 -1.59 9.81 20.93
N GLU A 65 -2.91 9.66 20.73
CA GLU A 65 -3.47 9.34 19.42
C GLU A 65 -3.37 10.57 18.52
N ALA A 66 -2.66 10.42 17.40
CA ALA A 66 -2.30 11.53 16.51
C ALA A 66 -3.05 11.51 15.17
N ALA A 67 -4.20 10.82 15.12
CA ALA A 67 -5.14 10.88 14.00
C ALA A 67 -6.06 12.10 14.17
N CYS A 68 -5.61 13.27 13.70
CA CYS A 68 -6.31 14.56 13.88
C CYS A 68 -7.23 14.83 12.70
N GLY A 69 -8.41 15.43 13.00
CA GLY A 69 -9.41 15.83 12.00
C GLY A 69 -9.09 17.16 11.33
N ASP A 70 -8.44 18.07 12.02
CA ASP A 70 -8.09 19.39 11.54
C ASP A 70 -6.71 19.87 12.02
N SER A 71 -6.32 21.09 11.60
CA SER A 71 -5.01 21.68 11.91
C SER A 71 -4.86 22.18 13.35
N ASP A 72 -5.95 22.57 13.99
CA ASP A 72 -5.90 23.08 15.36
C ASP A 72 -5.75 21.92 16.34
N GLU A 73 -6.44 20.81 16.07
CA GLU A 73 -6.29 19.56 16.79
C GLU A 73 -4.85 19.00 16.64
N ALA A 74 -4.29 19.04 15.43
CA ALA A 74 -2.92 18.62 15.18
C ALA A 74 -1.91 19.47 15.95
N ALA A 75 -2.07 20.80 15.95
CA ALA A 75 -1.20 21.71 16.69
C ALA A 75 -1.34 21.56 18.21
N GLN A 76 -2.55 21.31 18.71
CA GLN A 76 -2.79 21.03 20.12
C GLN A 76 -2.13 19.73 20.55
N LEU A 77 -2.26 18.66 19.74
CA LEU A 77 -1.62 17.39 20.01
C LEU A 77 -0.09 17.52 20.06
N VAL A 78 0.50 18.22 19.10
CA VAL A 78 1.96 18.47 19.10
C VAL A 78 2.38 19.16 20.39
N ARG A 79 1.64 20.14 20.89
CA ARG A 79 1.89 20.79 22.20
C ARG A 79 1.81 19.78 23.34
N GLN A 80 0.81 18.91 23.37
CA GLN A 80 0.68 17.86 24.39
C GLN A 80 1.87 16.88 24.36
N VAL A 81 2.31 16.47 23.18
CA VAL A 81 3.52 15.65 23.03
C VAL A 81 4.75 16.36 23.59
N MET A 82 4.91 17.65 23.29
CA MET A 82 6.03 18.44 23.81
C MET A 82 6.00 18.59 25.35
N GLU A 83 4.82 18.76 25.93
CA GLU A 83 4.63 18.77 27.38
C GLU A 83 4.97 17.43 28.02
N ALA A 84 4.47 16.34 27.41
CA ALA A 84 4.78 14.98 27.84
C ALA A 84 6.29 14.71 27.84
N LEU A 85 7.02 15.17 26.82
CA LEU A 85 8.47 14.98 26.72
C LEU A 85 9.27 15.84 27.71
N ARG A 86 8.72 16.95 28.17
CA ARG A 86 9.37 17.85 29.16
C ARG A 86 9.17 17.40 30.60
N THR A 87 8.14 16.62 30.86
CA THR A 87 7.85 16.13 32.22
C THR A 87 8.72 14.89 32.52
N LEU A 88 9.36 14.89 33.68
CA LEU A 88 10.12 13.75 34.16
C LEU A 88 9.21 12.59 34.57
N PRO A 89 9.67 11.34 34.45
CA PRO A 89 8.93 10.20 34.95
C PRO A 89 8.72 10.32 36.46
N PHE A 90 7.51 10.06 36.92
CA PHE A 90 7.18 10.10 38.35
C PHE A 90 7.83 8.91 39.12
N PHE A 91 7.97 7.78 38.45
CA PHE A 91 8.62 6.59 39.00
C PHE A 91 10.05 6.45 38.44
N PRO A 92 10.99 5.84 39.19
CA PRO A 92 12.31 5.54 38.65
C PRO A 92 12.21 4.68 37.38
N GLY A 93 12.95 5.05 36.37
CA GLY A 93 13.00 4.35 35.09
C GLY A 93 12.75 5.26 33.88
N ARG A 94 12.54 4.66 32.74
CA ARG A 94 12.35 5.38 31.48
C ARG A 94 10.91 5.81 31.28
N LYS A 95 10.75 6.98 30.67
CA LYS A 95 9.48 7.50 30.18
C LYS A 95 9.41 7.30 28.65
N VAL A 96 8.32 6.68 28.18
CA VAL A 96 8.05 6.51 26.76
C VAL A 96 6.82 7.33 26.36
N VAL A 97 7.01 8.26 25.45
CA VAL A 97 5.94 9.04 24.84
C VAL A 97 5.71 8.51 23.41
N TRP A 98 4.50 8.02 23.13
CA TRP A 98 4.15 7.50 21.83
C TRP A 98 3.14 8.41 21.12
N MET A 99 3.59 9.11 20.07
CA MET A 99 2.74 9.82 19.12
C MET A 99 2.23 8.81 18.08
N LYS A 100 1.03 8.29 18.30
CA LYS A 100 0.49 7.13 17.61
C LYS A 100 -0.41 7.52 16.46
N ASN A 101 -0.29 6.82 15.32
CA ASN A 101 -1.13 6.98 14.12
C ASN A 101 -1.13 8.40 13.53
N CYS A 102 0.01 9.06 13.48
CA CYS A 102 0.13 10.42 13.00
C CYS A 102 -0.24 10.54 11.52
N ASN A 103 -1.29 11.32 11.20
CA ASN A 103 -1.82 11.53 9.85
C ASN A 103 -1.43 12.87 9.21
N PHE A 104 -0.84 13.79 9.97
CA PHE A 104 -0.44 15.12 9.49
C PHE A 104 1.06 15.22 9.11
N LEU A 105 1.80 14.11 9.13
CA LEU A 105 3.14 14.01 8.54
C LEU A 105 3.10 13.66 7.04
N GLY A 106 1.93 13.30 6.51
CA GLY A 106 1.67 13.07 5.10
C GLY A 106 1.44 14.34 4.29
N ASP A 107 1.09 14.16 3.02
CA ASP A 107 0.69 15.23 2.09
C ASP A 107 -0.82 15.50 2.20
N SER A 108 -1.30 15.86 3.40
CA SER A 108 -2.69 16.16 3.73
C SER A 108 -2.93 17.66 3.88
N VAL A 109 -4.21 18.10 3.79
CA VAL A 109 -4.59 19.50 4.04
C VAL A 109 -4.19 19.92 5.45
N THR A 110 -4.48 19.08 6.45
CA THR A 110 -4.10 19.29 7.86
C THR A 110 -2.57 19.42 8.00
N GLY A 111 -1.82 18.56 7.34
CA GLY A 111 -0.36 18.58 7.38
C GLY A 111 0.26 19.84 6.77
N ARG A 112 -0.35 20.39 5.70
CA ARG A 112 0.17 21.60 5.00
C ARG A 112 -0.31 22.92 5.63
N SER A 113 -1.15 22.88 6.64
CA SER A 113 -1.64 24.08 7.32
C SER A 113 -0.48 24.81 8.02
N SER A 114 -0.45 26.14 7.91
CA SER A 114 0.52 26.98 8.61
C SER A 114 0.49 26.80 10.14
N THR A 115 -0.67 26.52 10.71
CA THR A 115 -0.84 26.22 12.13
C THR A 115 -0.12 24.94 12.52
N THR A 116 -0.28 23.87 11.74
CA THR A 116 0.43 22.60 11.97
C THR A 116 1.92 22.75 11.75
N GLU A 117 2.36 23.46 10.70
CA GLU A 117 3.77 23.68 10.41
C GLU A 117 4.46 24.47 11.54
N ALA A 118 3.85 25.53 12.05
CA ALA A 118 4.39 26.30 13.18
C ALA A 118 4.53 25.45 14.46
N ALA A 119 3.56 24.56 14.72
CA ALA A 119 3.64 23.61 15.84
C ALA A 119 4.79 22.59 15.64
N LEU A 120 4.95 22.06 14.43
CA LEU A 120 6.03 21.14 14.09
C LEU A 120 7.42 21.81 14.14
N ASP A 121 7.52 23.10 13.79
CA ASP A 121 8.77 23.86 13.93
C ASP A 121 9.16 24.05 15.41
N SER A 122 8.17 24.31 16.28
CA SER A 122 8.40 24.37 17.73
C SER A 122 8.81 22.99 18.29
N PHE A 123 8.21 21.94 17.78
CA PHE A 123 8.56 20.55 18.13
C PHE A 123 9.98 20.20 17.67
N ARG A 124 10.35 20.62 16.47
CA ARG A 124 11.71 20.50 15.96
C ARG A 124 12.73 21.14 16.90
N GLN A 125 12.50 22.37 17.35
CA GLN A 125 13.40 23.07 18.28
C GLN A 125 13.57 22.30 19.60
N LEU A 126 12.48 21.70 20.13
CA LEU A 126 12.57 20.85 21.30
C LEU A 126 13.46 19.62 21.05
N LEU A 127 13.27 18.92 19.92
CA LEU A 127 14.06 17.74 19.58
C LEU A 127 15.55 18.08 19.32
N GLU A 128 15.83 19.26 18.75
CA GLU A 128 17.20 19.77 18.55
C GLU A 128 17.89 20.10 19.88
N SER A 129 17.16 20.55 20.90
CA SER A 129 17.71 20.78 22.25
C SER A 129 18.03 19.49 23.02
N GLY A 130 17.54 18.35 22.50
CA GLY A 130 17.71 17.03 23.09
C GLY A 130 16.64 16.65 24.11
N LEU A 131 16.37 15.36 24.21
CA LEU A 131 15.49 14.79 25.23
C LEU A 131 16.26 14.43 26.48
N GLY A 132 15.57 14.39 27.62
CA GLY A 132 16.17 13.92 28.87
C GLY A 132 16.72 12.49 28.76
N PRO A 133 17.70 12.10 29.58
CA PRO A 133 18.42 10.83 29.44
C PRO A 133 17.52 9.60 29.54
N ASP A 134 16.38 9.72 30.21
CA ASP A 134 15.42 8.63 30.43
C ASP A 134 14.08 8.86 29.69
N VAL A 135 14.04 9.78 28.72
CA VAL A 135 12.84 10.10 27.94
C VAL A 135 13.01 9.59 26.52
N LEU A 136 12.08 8.76 26.09
CA LEU A 136 12.04 8.15 24.75
C LEU A 136 10.81 8.63 24.00
N LEU A 137 10.96 8.90 22.71
CA LEU A 137 9.89 9.27 21.79
C LEU A 137 9.71 8.18 20.73
N LEU A 138 8.49 7.67 20.60
CA LEU A 138 8.07 6.82 19.49
C LEU A 138 7.07 7.58 18.62
N ILE A 139 7.33 7.68 17.33
CA ILE A 139 6.41 8.26 16.35
C ILE A 139 5.98 7.16 15.38
N SER A 140 4.67 6.96 15.20
CA SER A 140 4.15 6.08 14.17
C SER A 140 3.23 6.82 13.20
N ALA A 141 3.44 6.65 11.87
CA ALA A 141 2.72 7.35 10.83
C ALA A 141 2.46 6.43 9.62
N SER A 142 1.20 6.34 9.18
CA SER A 142 0.82 5.62 7.94
C SER A 142 1.04 6.48 6.69
N GLU A 143 1.07 7.80 6.84
CA GLU A 143 1.39 8.76 5.78
C GLU A 143 2.61 9.59 6.18
N PHE A 144 3.65 9.56 5.34
CA PHE A 144 4.90 10.26 5.62
C PHE A 144 5.51 10.82 4.32
N ASP A 145 5.40 12.14 4.13
CA ASP A 145 6.00 12.81 2.97
C ASP A 145 7.45 13.24 3.27
N LYS A 146 8.39 12.50 2.71
CA LYS A 146 9.83 12.72 2.86
C LYS A 146 10.33 14.09 2.34
N ARG A 147 9.49 14.84 1.59
CA ARG A 147 9.87 16.17 1.04
C ARG A 147 9.71 17.30 2.05
N ARG A 148 8.86 17.12 3.07
CA ARG A 148 8.55 18.14 4.07
C ARG A 148 9.74 18.39 4.99
N SER A 149 9.94 19.64 5.42
CA SER A 149 11.07 20.09 6.22
C SER A 149 11.22 19.32 7.54
N PHE A 150 10.13 19.21 8.31
CA PHE A 150 10.12 18.47 9.57
C PHE A 150 10.43 16.98 9.38
N ASN A 151 9.89 16.35 8.34
CA ASN A 151 10.12 14.94 8.05
C ASN A 151 11.58 14.69 7.61
N LYS A 152 12.16 15.59 6.82
CA LYS A 152 13.60 15.54 6.49
C LYS A 152 14.46 15.63 7.75
N PHE A 153 14.09 16.54 8.66
CA PHE A 153 14.78 16.68 9.93
C PHE A 153 14.69 15.37 10.75
N LEU A 154 13.52 14.75 10.90
CA LEU A 154 13.37 13.46 11.59
C LEU A 154 14.26 12.38 10.98
N LEU A 155 14.37 12.32 9.65
CA LEU A 155 15.22 11.36 8.94
C LEU A 155 16.72 11.62 9.11
N GLN A 156 17.13 12.84 9.41
CA GLN A 156 18.53 13.26 9.60
C GLN A 156 18.95 13.28 11.07
N LEU A 157 18.01 13.24 12.00
CA LEU A 157 18.28 13.29 13.43
C LEU A 157 19.21 12.14 13.83
N ASN A 158 20.19 12.42 14.69
CA ASN A 158 21.24 11.51 15.11
C ASN A 158 20.75 10.08 15.39
N LYS A 159 20.84 9.23 14.36
CA LYS A 159 20.49 7.79 14.37
C LYS A 159 19.10 7.48 14.95
N PRO A 160 18.00 8.11 14.46
CA PRO A 160 16.68 7.63 14.84
C PRO A 160 16.56 6.17 14.38
N ASP A 161 15.91 5.34 15.19
CA ASP A 161 15.55 4.00 14.75
C ASP A 161 14.41 4.12 13.73
N ILE A 162 14.79 4.12 12.45
CA ILE A 162 13.85 4.30 11.35
C ILE A 162 13.38 2.93 10.88
N THR A 163 12.20 2.53 11.33
CA THR A 163 11.56 1.32 10.85
C THR A 163 10.56 1.66 9.75
N LYS A 164 10.88 1.31 8.52
CA LYS A 164 9.94 1.41 7.41
C LYS A 164 8.95 0.23 7.48
N ALA A 165 7.67 0.53 7.57
CA ALA A 165 6.62 -0.45 7.46
C ALA A 165 5.98 -0.34 6.07
N GLY A 166 5.83 -1.46 5.38
CA GLY A 166 5.24 -1.52 4.04
C GLY A 166 5.93 -2.59 3.19
N TRP A 167 5.22 -2.99 2.17
CA TRP A 167 5.70 -4.01 1.25
C TRP A 167 6.42 -3.31 0.09
N GLU A 168 7.73 -3.18 0.18
CA GLU A 168 8.52 -2.77 -0.98
C GLU A 168 8.53 -3.93 -1.99
N GLY A 169 7.49 -3.98 -2.83
CA GLY A 169 7.51 -4.74 -4.08
C GLY A 169 6.74 -6.04 -4.16
N SER A 170 6.26 -6.68 -3.08
CA SER A 170 5.46 -7.90 -3.22
C SER A 170 4.61 -8.24 -1.99
N LEU A 171 3.35 -8.60 -2.21
CA LEU A 171 2.45 -9.14 -1.19
C LEU A 171 2.75 -10.62 -0.88
N MET A 172 3.54 -11.26 -1.71
CA MET A 172 3.81 -12.69 -1.66
C MET A 172 4.38 -13.20 -0.33
N PRO A 173 5.36 -12.50 0.32
CA PRO A 173 5.88 -12.96 1.61
C PRO A 173 4.81 -13.04 2.69
N LEU A 174 3.87 -12.07 2.72
CA LEU A 174 2.76 -12.10 3.67
C LEU A 174 1.80 -13.24 3.36
N ILE A 175 1.34 -13.35 2.12
CA ILE A 175 0.43 -14.41 1.69
C ILE A 175 1.04 -15.78 2.01
N ASN A 176 2.31 -16.01 1.66
CA ASN A 176 2.98 -17.27 1.94
C ASN A 176 3.10 -17.57 3.44
N LYS A 177 3.42 -16.55 4.26
CA LYS A 177 3.48 -16.69 5.72
C LYS A 177 2.12 -17.10 6.30
N GLU A 178 1.07 -16.38 5.91
CA GLU A 178 -0.27 -16.59 6.46
C GLU A 178 -0.91 -17.90 6.01
N THR A 179 -0.68 -18.30 4.75
CA THR A 179 -1.14 -19.59 4.24
C THR A 179 -0.38 -20.77 4.85
N ALA A 180 0.95 -20.67 4.97
CA ALA A 180 1.77 -21.69 5.61
C ALA A 180 1.37 -21.90 7.08
N ALA A 181 1.11 -20.81 7.84
CA ALA A 181 0.68 -20.88 9.23
C ALA A 181 -0.66 -21.65 9.40
N ARG A 182 -1.50 -21.65 8.37
CA ARG A 182 -2.81 -22.33 8.33
C ARG A 182 -2.78 -23.66 7.57
N GLY A 183 -1.63 -24.08 7.07
CA GLY A 183 -1.49 -25.31 6.26
C GLY A 183 -2.28 -25.24 4.94
N MET A 184 -2.46 -24.04 4.37
CA MET A 184 -3.19 -23.81 3.13
C MET A 184 -2.25 -23.59 1.97
N ASN A 185 -2.72 -23.87 0.76
CA ASN A 185 -2.03 -23.54 -0.47
C ASN A 185 -3.02 -22.89 -1.45
N PHE A 186 -2.51 -22.06 -2.34
CA PHE A 186 -3.25 -21.54 -3.48
C PHE A 186 -2.88 -22.31 -4.76
N ASP A 187 -3.89 -22.62 -5.57
CA ASP A 187 -3.64 -22.85 -6.99
C ASP A 187 -3.07 -21.58 -7.63
N SER A 188 -2.27 -21.72 -8.69
CA SER A 188 -1.59 -20.59 -9.32
C SER A 188 -2.56 -19.54 -9.86
N ALA A 189 -3.66 -19.95 -10.47
CA ALA A 189 -4.69 -19.07 -10.99
C ALA A 189 -5.51 -18.42 -9.85
N ALA A 190 -5.76 -19.18 -8.78
CA ALA A 190 -6.42 -18.66 -7.57
C ALA A 190 -5.57 -17.59 -6.89
N LEU A 191 -4.25 -17.78 -6.82
CA LEU A 191 -3.33 -16.81 -6.23
C LEU A 191 -3.29 -15.50 -7.00
N GLU A 192 -3.20 -15.56 -8.33
CA GLU A 192 -3.27 -14.37 -9.18
C GLU A 192 -4.60 -13.62 -8.98
N LEU A 193 -5.71 -14.35 -8.99
CA LEU A 193 -7.03 -13.77 -8.78
C LEU A 193 -7.15 -13.13 -7.38
N PHE A 194 -6.63 -13.79 -6.35
CA PHE A 194 -6.61 -13.27 -4.99
C PHE A 194 -5.83 -11.95 -4.89
N ILE A 195 -4.61 -11.89 -5.44
CA ILE A 195 -3.78 -10.67 -5.44
C ILE A 195 -4.50 -9.51 -6.13
N HIS A 196 -5.25 -9.77 -7.19
CA HIS A 196 -6.00 -8.74 -7.90
C HIS A 196 -7.26 -8.26 -7.17
N ARG A 197 -7.85 -9.10 -6.32
CA ARG A 197 -9.07 -8.77 -5.56
C ARG A 197 -8.78 -8.08 -4.23
N VAL A 198 -7.65 -8.38 -3.60
CA VAL A 198 -7.27 -7.73 -2.34
C VAL A 198 -6.59 -6.39 -2.58
N SER A 199 -6.66 -5.49 -1.58
CA SER A 199 -5.87 -4.26 -1.58
C SER A 199 -4.44 -4.53 -1.10
N GLU A 200 -3.58 -3.53 -1.17
CA GLU A 200 -2.22 -3.59 -0.58
C GLU A 200 -2.21 -3.54 0.97
N SER A 201 -3.37 -3.61 1.61
CA SER A 201 -3.50 -3.63 3.07
C SER A 201 -3.24 -5.02 3.64
N SER A 202 -2.21 -5.16 4.45
CA SER A 202 -1.87 -6.43 5.13
C SER A 202 -3.04 -6.95 5.97
N ARG A 203 -3.76 -6.06 6.66
CA ARG A 203 -4.92 -6.43 7.47
C ARG A 203 -6.04 -7.05 6.63
N GLN A 204 -6.31 -6.48 5.46
CA GLN A 204 -7.32 -7.05 4.55
C GLN A 204 -6.87 -8.40 4.02
N ILE A 205 -5.61 -8.55 3.59
CA ILE A 205 -5.06 -9.81 3.11
C ILE A 205 -5.22 -10.91 4.16
N ILE A 206 -4.82 -10.64 5.41
CA ILE A 206 -4.96 -11.59 6.52
C ILE A 206 -6.41 -11.97 6.73
N SER A 207 -7.32 -10.99 6.79
CA SER A 207 -8.76 -11.24 6.97
C SER A 207 -9.36 -12.06 5.84
N GLU A 208 -8.97 -11.82 4.59
CA GLU A 208 -9.45 -12.61 3.45
C GLU A 208 -8.90 -14.05 3.48
N ILE A 209 -7.64 -14.24 3.87
CA ILE A 209 -7.06 -15.59 4.06
C ILE A 209 -7.76 -16.33 5.20
N GLU A 210 -8.08 -15.67 6.30
CA GLU A 210 -8.85 -16.25 7.41
C GLU A 210 -10.24 -16.70 6.97
N LYS A 211 -10.93 -15.89 6.18
CA LYS A 211 -12.24 -16.27 5.62
C LYS A 211 -12.14 -17.48 4.71
N LEU A 212 -11.12 -17.54 3.86
CA LEU A 212 -10.88 -18.68 2.98
C LEU A 212 -10.56 -19.94 3.79
N ASP A 213 -9.77 -19.84 4.87
CA ASP A 213 -9.45 -20.93 5.78
C ASP A 213 -10.71 -21.52 6.40
N LEU A 214 -11.56 -20.66 6.96
CA LEU A 214 -12.86 -21.06 7.56
C LEU A 214 -13.80 -21.67 6.50
N TYR A 215 -13.82 -21.14 5.28
CA TYR A 215 -14.67 -21.64 4.20
C TYR A 215 -14.24 -23.03 3.71
N LEU A 216 -12.93 -23.27 3.59
CA LEU A 216 -12.39 -24.55 3.13
C LEU A 216 -12.54 -25.66 4.19
N GLY A 217 -12.51 -25.32 5.46
CA GLY A 217 -12.54 -26.29 6.56
C GLY A 217 -11.29 -27.16 6.63
N ALA A 218 -11.40 -28.29 7.34
CA ALA A 218 -10.28 -29.19 7.54
C ALA A 218 -9.98 -30.11 6.33
N ASP A 219 -11.01 -30.41 5.53
CA ASP A 219 -10.94 -31.46 4.50
C ASP A 219 -10.26 -30.99 3.22
N ARG A 220 -10.31 -29.68 2.93
CA ARG A 220 -9.75 -29.11 1.72
C ARG A 220 -8.81 -27.93 2.03
N ARG A 221 -7.54 -28.06 1.67
CA ARG A 221 -6.49 -27.08 2.02
C ARG A 221 -5.95 -26.30 0.81
N THR A 222 -6.43 -26.59 -0.41
CA THR A 222 -6.05 -25.89 -1.64
C THR A 222 -7.19 -24.94 -2.03
N VAL A 223 -6.87 -23.66 -2.13
CA VAL A 223 -7.78 -22.60 -2.61
C VAL A 223 -7.82 -22.66 -4.13
N MET A 224 -9.03 -22.78 -4.69
CA MET A 224 -9.29 -22.76 -6.13
C MET A 224 -9.83 -21.39 -6.58
N PRO A 225 -9.78 -21.03 -7.88
CA PRO A 225 -10.30 -19.76 -8.38
C PRO A 225 -11.76 -19.48 -7.97
N GLU A 226 -12.61 -20.51 -7.98
CA GLU A 226 -14.03 -20.41 -7.62
C GLU A 226 -14.22 -20.02 -6.14
N ASP A 227 -13.32 -20.46 -5.26
CA ASP A 227 -13.34 -20.08 -3.85
C ASP A 227 -13.03 -18.60 -3.67
N VAL A 228 -12.02 -18.12 -4.39
CA VAL A 228 -11.66 -16.69 -4.39
C VAL A 228 -12.80 -15.85 -4.96
N GLU A 229 -13.44 -16.29 -6.05
CA GLU A 229 -14.59 -15.59 -6.64
C GLU A 229 -15.76 -15.47 -5.68
N ARG A 230 -16.00 -16.49 -4.90
CA ARG A 230 -17.12 -16.58 -3.95
C ARG A 230 -16.87 -15.82 -2.66
N MET A 231 -15.67 -15.92 -2.10
CA MET A 231 -15.37 -15.47 -0.73
C MET A 231 -14.68 -14.12 -0.66
N VAL A 232 -13.87 -13.77 -1.67
CA VAL A 232 -13.09 -12.52 -1.67
C VAL A 232 -13.84 -11.45 -2.45
N PRO A 233 -14.39 -10.42 -1.78
CA PRO A 233 -15.09 -9.35 -2.44
C PRO A 233 -14.13 -8.54 -3.33
N LEU A 234 -14.65 -8.03 -4.43
CA LEU A 234 -13.92 -7.08 -5.25
C LEU A 234 -13.72 -5.78 -4.47
N THR A 235 -12.48 -5.42 -4.22
CA THR A 235 -12.12 -4.10 -3.73
C THR A 235 -12.35 -3.05 -4.82
N ARG A 236 -12.41 -1.76 -4.45
CA ARG A 236 -12.49 -0.67 -5.43
C ARG A 236 -11.41 -0.77 -6.51
N THR A 237 -10.17 -1.03 -6.10
CA THR A 237 -9.04 -1.24 -7.01
C THR A 237 -9.20 -2.52 -7.82
N GLY A 238 -9.72 -3.60 -7.22
CA GLY A 238 -10.00 -4.87 -7.90
C GLY A 238 -11.04 -4.73 -9.00
N VAL A 239 -12.12 -3.98 -8.78
CA VAL A 239 -13.12 -3.73 -9.85
C VAL A 239 -12.52 -2.93 -11.00
N ILE A 240 -11.70 -1.91 -10.74
CA ILE A 240 -11.00 -1.15 -11.79
C ILE A 240 -10.11 -2.08 -12.62
N PHE A 241 -9.40 -3.00 -11.95
CA PHE A 241 -8.59 -4.00 -12.65
C PHE A 241 -9.43 -4.97 -13.49
N GLU A 242 -10.56 -5.44 -12.99
CA GLU A 242 -11.47 -6.31 -13.76
C GLU A 242 -12.08 -5.58 -14.96
N ILE A 243 -12.40 -4.29 -14.85
CA ILE A 243 -12.79 -3.47 -16.03
C ILE A 243 -11.66 -3.49 -17.06
N SER A 244 -10.42 -3.26 -16.64
CA SER A 244 -9.26 -3.31 -17.53
C SER A 244 -9.11 -4.66 -18.23
N ARG A 245 -9.22 -5.77 -17.49
CA ARG A 245 -9.20 -7.13 -18.06
C ARG A 245 -10.34 -7.39 -19.04
N ALA A 246 -11.53 -6.91 -18.74
CA ALA A 246 -12.68 -7.04 -19.64
C ALA A 246 -12.43 -6.30 -20.96
N LEU A 247 -11.86 -5.08 -20.90
CA LEU A 247 -11.47 -4.30 -22.09
C LEU A 247 -10.35 -5.00 -22.90
N GLU A 248 -9.31 -5.52 -22.26
CA GLU A 248 -8.20 -6.26 -22.89
C GLU A 248 -8.70 -7.54 -23.60
N ASN A 249 -9.75 -8.16 -23.08
CA ASN A 249 -10.34 -9.37 -23.66
C ASN A 249 -11.53 -9.11 -24.58
N LYS A 250 -11.82 -7.83 -24.91
CA LYS A 250 -12.95 -7.42 -25.75
C LYS A 250 -14.33 -7.85 -25.22
N LYS A 251 -14.46 -7.97 -23.90
CA LYS A 251 -15.71 -8.33 -23.21
C LYS A 251 -16.47 -7.07 -22.80
N SER A 252 -17.14 -6.40 -23.76
CA SER A 252 -17.87 -5.15 -23.51
C SER A 252 -18.95 -5.30 -22.45
N ASP A 253 -19.73 -6.38 -22.47
CA ASP A 253 -20.84 -6.59 -21.55
C ASP A 253 -20.36 -6.73 -20.10
N ALA A 254 -19.26 -7.46 -19.89
CA ALA A 254 -18.63 -7.59 -18.58
C ALA A 254 -18.08 -6.23 -18.10
N ALA A 255 -17.44 -5.45 -18.99
CA ALA A 255 -16.95 -4.12 -18.65
C ALA A 255 -18.10 -3.18 -18.25
N ILE A 256 -19.23 -3.19 -19.00
CA ILE A 256 -20.42 -2.39 -18.73
C ILE A 256 -21.00 -2.75 -17.36
N SER A 257 -21.20 -4.03 -17.06
CA SER A 257 -21.73 -4.48 -15.76
C SER A 257 -20.86 -4.03 -14.59
N LEU A 258 -19.53 -4.08 -14.74
CA LEU A 258 -18.59 -3.62 -13.71
C LEU A 258 -18.57 -2.08 -13.55
N ILE A 259 -18.74 -1.36 -14.66
CA ILE A 259 -18.87 0.10 -14.65
C ILE A 259 -20.13 0.51 -13.90
N ASP A 260 -21.28 -0.13 -14.22
CA ASP A 260 -22.55 0.13 -13.54
C ASP A 260 -22.44 -0.14 -12.05
N PHE A 261 -21.86 -1.27 -11.67
CA PHE A 261 -21.63 -1.61 -10.27
C PHE A 261 -20.81 -0.54 -9.52
N GLN A 262 -19.78 0.03 -10.17
CA GLN A 262 -18.98 1.11 -9.55
C GLN A 262 -19.74 2.42 -9.43
N LEU A 263 -20.47 2.81 -10.47
CA LEU A 263 -21.27 4.04 -10.48
C LEU A 263 -22.39 3.99 -9.42
N GLU A 264 -23.05 2.84 -9.24
CA GLU A 264 -24.07 2.61 -8.21
C GLU A 264 -23.50 2.72 -6.78
N ARG A 265 -22.22 2.42 -6.60
CA ARG A 265 -21.49 2.59 -5.33
C ARG A 265 -20.95 4.01 -5.12
N GLY A 266 -21.32 4.96 -6.00
CA GLY A 266 -20.91 6.35 -5.90
C GLY A 266 -19.51 6.67 -6.44
N GLU A 267 -18.90 5.75 -7.21
CA GLU A 267 -17.62 6.05 -7.85
C GLU A 267 -17.78 7.09 -8.95
N ASN A 268 -16.81 7.99 -9.04
CA ASN A 268 -16.82 9.02 -10.07
C ASN A 268 -16.43 8.43 -11.45
N ALA A 269 -17.24 8.69 -12.46
CA ALA A 269 -17.00 8.23 -13.84
C ALA A 269 -15.63 8.67 -14.41
N ILE A 270 -15.15 9.87 -14.04
CA ILE A 270 -13.83 10.35 -14.42
C ILE A 270 -12.74 9.49 -13.80
N THR A 271 -12.92 9.07 -12.55
CA THR A 271 -11.98 8.15 -11.87
C THR A 271 -11.92 6.81 -12.59
N ILE A 272 -13.08 6.22 -12.92
CA ILE A 272 -13.15 4.95 -13.68
C ILE A 272 -12.42 5.09 -15.02
N MET A 273 -12.71 6.14 -15.77
CA MET A 273 -12.08 6.37 -17.07
C MET A 273 -10.56 6.53 -16.96
N ARG A 274 -10.07 7.34 -16.00
CA ARG A 274 -8.64 7.61 -15.82
C ARG A 274 -7.88 6.44 -15.20
N ALA A 275 -8.53 5.61 -14.41
CA ALA A 275 -7.89 4.48 -13.76
C ALA A 275 -7.97 3.18 -14.58
N ALA A 276 -9.04 2.95 -15.36
CA ALA A 276 -9.22 1.73 -16.15
C ALA A 276 -8.97 1.96 -17.66
N PHE A 277 -9.73 2.84 -18.32
CA PHE A 277 -9.71 2.93 -19.78
C PHE A 277 -8.39 3.47 -20.33
N ILE A 278 -7.97 4.64 -19.87
CA ILE A 278 -6.79 5.33 -20.43
C ILE A 278 -5.52 4.49 -20.25
N PRO A 279 -5.18 3.96 -19.04
CA PRO A 279 -3.99 3.15 -18.86
C PRO A 279 -4.03 1.86 -19.69
N THR A 280 -5.17 1.16 -19.71
CA THR A 280 -5.33 -0.09 -20.46
C THR A 280 -5.10 0.11 -21.95
N LEU A 281 -5.76 1.07 -22.55
CA LEU A 281 -5.62 1.36 -24.00
C LEU A 281 -4.22 1.85 -24.36
N ARG A 282 -3.59 2.66 -23.49
CA ARG A 282 -2.19 3.07 -23.67
C ARG A 282 -1.24 1.88 -23.61
N ASN A 283 -1.42 1.00 -22.64
CA ASN A 283 -0.60 -0.20 -22.50
C ASN A 283 -0.79 -1.15 -23.67
N LEU A 284 -2.02 -1.37 -24.15
CA LEU A 284 -2.31 -2.16 -25.35
C LEU A 284 -1.64 -1.57 -26.60
N LEU A 285 -1.72 -0.24 -26.80
CA LEU A 285 -1.07 0.43 -27.92
C LEU A 285 0.46 0.33 -27.84
N ALA A 286 1.03 0.61 -26.67
CA ALA A 286 2.46 0.50 -26.44
C ALA A 286 2.95 -0.94 -26.66
N ALA A 287 2.26 -1.91 -26.08
CA ALA A 287 2.56 -3.34 -26.24
C ALA A 287 2.49 -3.75 -27.72
N ARG A 288 1.44 -3.34 -28.45
CA ARG A 288 1.30 -3.64 -29.87
C ARG A 288 2.46 -3.09 -30.69
N LEU A 289 2.80 -1.81 -30.51
CA LEU A 289 3.90 -1.16 -31.21
C LEU A 289 5.25 -1.81 -30.90
N LEU A 290 5.50 -2.14 -29.63
CA LEU A 290 6.76 -2.76 -29.20
C LEU A 290 6.87 -4.22 -29.67
N CYS A 291 5.78 -5.00 -29.61
CA CYS A 291 5.78 -6.37 -30.12
C CYS A 291 5.99 -6.40 -31.62
N ASP A 292 5.38 -5.50 -32.40
CA ASP A 292 5.53 -5.45 -33.86
C ASP A 292 6.94 -4.98 -34.25
N ALA A 293 7.48 -3.95 -33.57
CA ALA A 293 8.79 -3.39 -33.93
C ALA A 293 9.98 -4.24 -33.49
N PHE A 294 9.88 -4.93 -32.35
CA PHE A 294 11.00 -5.65 -31.72
C PHE A 294 10.76 -7.16 -31.59
N ASN A 295 9.67 -7.67 -32.17
CA ASN A 295 9.29 -9.10 -32.10
C ASN A 295 9.29 -9.65 -30.67
N LEU A 296 8.71 -8.88 -29.74
CA LEU A 296 8.62 -9.28 -28.34
C LEU A 296 7.53 -10.34 -28.17
N LYS A 297 7.88 -11.46 -27.52
CA LYS A 297 6.93 -12.56 -27.22
C LYS A 297 6.59 -12.52 -25.72
N PRO A 298 5.33 -12.31 -25.32
CA PRO A 298 4.93 -12.28 -23.92
C PRO A 298 4.68 -13.68 -23.34
N THR A 299 5.67 -14.57 -23.45
CA THR A 299 5.57 -15.96 -22.96
C THR A 299 6.02 -16.09 -21.50
N ASN A 300 7.06 -15.35 -21.12
CA ASN A 300 7.64 -15.37 -19.78
C ASN A 300 7.91 -13.94 -19.31
N PHE A 301 7.43 -13.59 -18.12
CA PHE A 301 7.56 -12.24 -17.58
C PHE A 301 9.02 -11.81 -17.36
N LYS A 302 9.87 -12.71 -16.85
CA LYS A 302 11.28 -12.42 -16.59
C LYS A 302 12.04 -12.12 -17.89
N GLU A 303 11.83 -12.92 -18.92
CA GLU A 303 12.44 -12.73 -20.24
C GLU A 303 11.91 -11.44 -20.91
N PHE A 304 10.60 -11.22 -20.85
CA PHE A 304 9.96 -10.01 -21.37
C PHE A 304 10.54 -8.74 -20.71
N THR A 305 10.70 -8.74 -19.39
CA THR A 305 11.26 -7.61 -18.65
C THR A 305 12.72 -7.35 -19.02
N ALA A 306 13.54 -8.40 -19.16
CA ALA A 306 14.92 -8.26 -19.60
C ALA A 306 15.02 -7.63 -20.99
N ARG A 307 14.17 -8.06 -21.93
CA ARG A 307 14.13 -7.51 -23.30
C ARG A 307 13.66 -6.07 -23.32
N ILE A 308 12.65 -5.70 -22.51
CA ILE A 308 12.20 -4.30 -22.39
C ILE A 308 13.32 -3.40 -21.88
N SER A 309 14.10 -3.86 -20.90
CA SER A 309 15.19 -3.07 -20.32
C SER A 309 16.36 -2.83 -21.31
N SER A 310 16.46 -3.63 -22.36
CA SER A 310 17.47 -3.51 -23.40
C SER A 310 17.02 -2.71 -24.63
N LEU A 311 15.80 -2.15 -24.62
CA LEU A 311 15.27 -1.39 -25.74
C LEU A 311 15.96 -0.02 -25.90
N PRO A 312 16.07 0.51 -27.15
CA PRO A 312 16.57 1.84 -27.39
C PRO A 312 15.73 2.92 -26.68
N SER A 313 16.35 4.06 -26.37
CA SER A 313 15.71 5.14 -25.60
C SER A 313 14.38 5.64 -26.20
N TYR A 314 14.27 5.70 -27.52
CA TYR A 314 13.02 6.10 -28.20
C TYR A 314 11.88 5.09 -27.98
N ALA A 315 12.18 3.81 -27.87
CA ALA A 315 11.20 2.77 -27.58
C ALA A 315 10.87 2.72 -26.07
N ALA A 316 11.87 2.99 -25.23
CA ALA A 316 11.69 3.08 -23.77
C ALA A 316 10.67 4.18 -23.39
N ALA A 317 10.53 5.23 -24.17
CA ALA A 317 9.52 6.29 -23.95
C ALA A 317 8.06 5.79 -24.04
N LEU A 318 7.81 4.64 -24.66
CA LEU A 318 6.48 4.02 -24.70
C LEU A 318 6.16 3.19 -23.46
N ILE A 319 7.17 2.87 -22.64
CA ILE A 319 7.00 2.02 -21.47
C ILE A 319 6.43 2.85 -20.33
N PRO A 320 5.34 2.41 -19.67
CA PRO A 320 4.81 3.11 -18.51
C PRO A 320 5.83 3.09 -17.37
N LEU A 321 5.96 4.21 -16.65
CA LEU A 321 6.88 4.33 -15.54
C LEU A 321 6.11 4.23 -14.21
N LYS A 322 6.76 3.67 -13.20
CA LYS A 322 6.32 3.73 -11.80
C LYS A 322 6.59 5.12 -11.22
N LYS A 323 6.10 5.40 -10.02
CA LYS A 323 6.33 6.67 -9.30
C LYS A 323 7.80 6.97 -9.02
N ASP A 324 8.63 5.95 -8.92
CA ASP A 324 10.08 6.02 -8.73
C ASP A 324 10.88 6.20 -10.05
N GLY A 325 10.20 6.28 -11.19
CA GLY A 325 10.81 6.41 -12.50
C GLY A 325 11.27 5.10 -13.14
N THR A 326 11.11 3.97 -12.46
CA THR A 326 11.46 2.66 -13.03
C THR A 326 10.37 2.16 -14.00
N PRO A 327 10.72 1.33 -15.00
CA PRO A 327 9.74 0.74 -15.92
C PRO A 327 8.68 -0.09 -15.20
N ASN A 328 7.40 0.18 -15.48
CA ASN A 328 6.29 -0.63 -15.00
C ASN A 328 5.98 -1.74 -16.02
N ALA A 329 6.82 -2.78 -16.01
CA ALA A 329 6.79 -3.85 -17.00
C ALA A 329 5.57 -4.76 -16.90
N TYR A 330 4.98 -4.94 -15.72
CA TYR A 330 3.92 -5.92 -15.49
C TYR A 330 2.61 -5.59 -16.24
N PRO A 331 2.02 -4.39 -16.15
CA PRO A 331 0.85 -4.05 -16.96
C PRO A 331 1.11 -4.11 -18.45
N LEU A 332 2.33 -3.79 -18.89
CA LEU A 332 2.71 -3.89 -20.30
C LEU A 332 2.80 -5.36 -20.76
N PHE A 333 3.29 -6.25 -19.91
CA PHE A 333 3.34 -7.69 -20.17
C PHE A 333 1.94 -8.29 -20.33
N LEU A 334 1.00 -7.95 -19.43
CA LEU A 334 -0.40 -8.38 -19.54
C LEU A 334 -1.06 -7.87 -20.82
N ALA A 335 -0.86 -6.58 -21.13
CA ALA A 335 -1.34 -5.99 -22.36
C ALA A 335 -0.73 -6.66 -23.61
N ALA A 336 0.55 -7.04 -23.58
CA ALA A 336 1.23 -7.70 -24.69
C ALA A 336 0.62 -9.09 -25.02
N GLN A 337 0.13 -9.83 -24.02
CA GLN A 337 -0.55 -11.10 -24.23
C GLN A 337 -1.83 -10.96 -25.07
N ASN A 338 -2.48 -9.80 -24.99
CA ASN A 338 -3.74 -9.51 -25.67
C ASN A 338 -3.59 -8.56 -26.87
N ALA A 339 -2.43 -7.89 -27.02
CA ALA A 339 -2.21 -6.85 -28.01
C ALA A 339 -2.47 -7.30 -29.46
N SER A 340 -2.22 -8.57 -29.79
CA SER A 340 -2.46 -9.14 -31.11
C SER A 340 -3.94 -9.11 -31.53
N LYS A 341 -4.88 -9.06 -30.57
CA LYS A 341 -6.32 -9.00 -30.81
C LYS A 341 -6.77 -7.63 -31.35
N PHE A 342 -5.90 -6.60 -31.28
CA PHE A 342 -6.23 -5.22 -31.60
C PHE A 342 -5.41 -4.70 -32.79
N LYS A 343 -6.07 -3.94 -33.65
CA LYS A 343 -5.38 -3.19 -34.71
C LYS A 343 -4.87 -1.85 -34.15
N THR A 344 -3.64 -1.47 -34.51
CA THR A 344 -2.99 -0.24 -34.04
C THR A 344 -3.84 1.00 -34.29
N GLU A 345 -4.41 1.12 -35.50
CA GLU A 345 -5.25 2.27 -35.85
C GLU A 345 -6.54 2.33 -35.02
N ARG A 346 -7.10 1.17 -34.67
CA ARG A 346 -8.28 1.12 -33.81
C ARG A 346 -7.96 1.59 -32.39
N LEU A 347 -6.83 1.15 -31.81
CA LEU A 347 -6.39 1.60 -30.49
C LEU A 347 -6.14 3.13 -30.47
N LYS A 348 -5.52 3.68 -31.51
CA LYS A 348 -5.34 5.13 -31.64
C LYS A 348 -6.68 5.87 -31.70
N GLN A 349 -7.63 5.35 -32.46
CA GLN A 349 -8.96 5.94 -32.55
C GLN A 349 -9.71 5.86 -31.21
N THR A 350 -9.66 4.74 -30.52
CA THR A 350 -10.31 4.58 -29.21
C THR A 350 -9.69 5.52 -28.15
N LEU A 351 -8.38 5.74 -28.19
CA LEU A 351 -7.73 6.74 -27.32
C LEU A 351 -8.20 8.16 -27.61
N LYS A 352 -8.43 8.51 -28.89
CA LYS A 352 -9.06 9.80 -29.25
C LYS A 352 -10.48 9.92 -28.72
N GLU A 353 -11.26 8.83 -28.76
CA GLU A 353 -12.60 8.82 -28.16
C GLU A 353 -12.53 8.96 -26.62
N CYS A 354 -11.53 8.40 -25.94
CA CYS A 354 -11.31 8.66 -24.51
C CYS A 354 -11.07 10.14 -24.21
N MET A 355 -10.30 10.84 -25.05
CA MET A 355 -10.09 12.28 -24.87
C MET A 355 -11.39 13.10 -25.03
N LYS A 356 -12.24 12.72 -25.99
CA LYS A 356 -13.57 13.34 -26.17
C LYS A 356 -14.48 13.05 -24.98
N ALA A 357 -14.44 11.83 -24.47
CA ALA A 357 -15.22 11.40 -23.30
C ALA A 357 -14.77 12.13 -22.04
N ASP A 358 -13.46 12.29 -21.81
CA ASP A 358 -12.93 13.07 -20.66
C ASP A 358 -13.47 14.50 -20.67
N LYS A 359 -13.43 15.14 -21.84
CA LYS A 359 -14.02 16.47 -22.02
C LYS A 359 -15.53 16.47 -21.78
N ALA A 360 -16.26 15.49 -22.31
CA ALA A 360 -17.70 15.38 -22.13
C ALA A 360 -18.12 15.16 -20.67
N LEU A 361 -17.38 14.33 -19.93
CA LEU A 361 -17.64 14.08 -18.50
C LEU A 361 -17.47 15.34 -17.62
N VAL A 362 -16.63 16.29 -18.05
CA VAL A 362 -16.39 17.52 -17.30
C VAL A 362 -17.31 18.66 -17.75
N SER A 363 -17.63 18.74 -19.06
CA SER A 363 -18.24 19.93 -19.64
C SER A 363 -19.61 19.74 -20.27
N SER A 364 -20.20 18.53 -20.20
CA SER A 364 -21.55 18.27 -20.74
C SER A 364 -22.52 17.80 -19.65
N SER A 365 -23.82 17.92 -19.93
CA SER A 365 -24.91 17.39 -19.10
C SER A 365 -25.30 15.94 -19.49
N LEU A 366 -24.50 15.26 -20.31
CA LEU A 366 -24.76 13.87 -20.67
C LEU A 366 -24.58 12.96 -19.48
N ASP A 367 -25.39 11.92 -19.41
CA ASP A 367 -25.26 10.89 -18.38
C ASP A 367 -23.86 10.25 -18.46
N PRO A 368 -23.05 10.34 -17.40
CA PRO A 368 -21.73 9.75 -17.34
C PRO A 368 -21.72 8.24 -17.65
N ARG A 369 -22.78 7.53 -17.29
CA ARG A 369 -22.97 6.10 -17.57
C ARG A 369 -22.96 5.83 -19.07
N LEU A 370 -23.74 6.59 -19.85
CA LEU A 370 -23.80 6.43 -21.31
C LEU A 370 -22.46 6.71 -21.99
N ILE A 371 -21.69 7.69 -21.48
CA ILE A 371 -20.36 8.00 -22.00
C ILE A 371 -19.43 6.82 -21.81
N LEU A 372 -19.40 6.21 -20.62
CA LEU A 372 -18.55 5.06 -20.33
C LEU A 372 -18.98 3.78 -21.06
N HIS A 373 -20.29 3.51 -21.18
CA HIS A 373 -20.82 2.39 -21.95
C HIS A 373 -20.40 2.49 -23.43
N ARG A 374 -20.56 3.66 -24.03
CA ARG A 374 -20.11 3.90 -25.40
C ARG A 374 -18.62 3.61 -25.56
N LEU A 375 -17.78 4.06 -24.61
CA LEU A 375 -16.34 3.78 -24.64
C LEU A 375 -16.05 2.28 -24.50
N ALA A 376 -16.76 1.54 -23.64
CA ALA A 376 -16.58 0.11 -23.48
C ALA A 376 -16.88 -0.65 -24.78
N ILE A 377 -17.98 -0.31 -25.44
CA ILE A 377 -18.35 -0.88 -26.76
C ILE A 377 -17.30 -0.53 -27.82
N CYS A 378 -16.89 0.75 -27.90
CA CYS A 378 -15.88 1.17 -28.85
C CYS A 378 -14.51 0.50 -28.62
N SER A 379 -14.18 0.15 -27.38
CA SER A 379 -12.91 -0.51 -27.04
C SER A 379 -12.90 -1.99 -27.42
N ALA A 380 -14.05 -2.65 -27.45
CA ALA A 380 -14.19 -4.08 -27.79
C ALA A 380 -14.32 -4.33 -29.31
N SER A 381 -14.69 -3.33 -30.08
CA SER A 381 -14.78 -3.41 -31.55
C SER A 381 -13.40 -3.34 -32.18
#